data_cc1893eb5ff088a719747e79125b62c2
#
_entry.id   cc1893eb5ff088a719747e79125b62c2
#
_cell.length_a   1.000
_cell.length_b   1.000
_cell.length_c   1.000
_cell.angle_alpha   90.00
_cell.angle_beta   90.00
_cell.angle_gamma   90.00
#
_symmetry.space_group_name_H-M   'P 1'
#
loop_
_entity.id
_entity.type
_entity.pdbx_description
1 polymer ?
#
loop_
_entity_poly.entity_id
_entity_poly.type
_entity_poly.pdbx_seq_one_letter_code
_entity_poly.pdbx_strand_id
1 'polypeptide(L)'
;MKKTLLALFMGAWMSFGAFAQNTPHRICGTIDLLNQQLASDPGMAARMQAVENQTAEYVRTHAHNNQAESVITIPVVFHIVYNTTAQNITDAKCIAQLNQLNLDYARLNADASSTPAAFQGVAANTGIQFCLAQRDPNGNATTGIERRQTTVTSFSTNDNVKRYANGGLDAWSSSSYLNIWVCNLSGGVLGYAQFPGSAAATDG
;
A
#
# COMPACT_ATOMS: atom_id res chain seq x y z
N MET A 1 31.05 -15.53 78.02
CA MET A 1 29.83 -16.03 77.35
C MET A 1 29.28 -14.95 76.40
N LYS A 2 29.64 -15.00 75.16
CA LYS A 2 29.16 -14.03 74.14
C LYS A 2 28.24 -14.77 73.21
N LYS A 3 26.96 -14.39 73.22
CA LYS A 3 25.93 -14.91 72.26
C LYS A 3 26.00 -14.17 70.95
N THR A 4 26.40 -14.83 69.90
CA THR A 4 26.38 -14.30 68.52
C THR A 4 24.98 -14.51 67.94
N LEU A 5 24.32 -13.41 67.61
CA LEU A 5 23.04 -13.34 66.94
C LEU A 5 23.27 -13.43 65.44
N LEU A 6 22.85 -14.53 64.82
CA LEU A 6 22.90 -14.75 63.37
C LEU A 6 21.64 -14.16 62.74
N ALA A 7 21.74 -13.02 62.04
CA ALA A 7 20.61 -12.46 61.30
C ALA A 7 20.55 -13.10 59.91
N LEU A 8 19.48 -13.86 59.64
CA LEU A 8 19.15 -14.38 58.32
C LEU A 8 18.55 -13.25 57.46
N PHE A 9 19.31 -12.79 56.48
CA PHE A 9 18.77 -11.92 55.44
C PHE A 9 18.05 -12.78 54.38
N MET A 10 16.74 -12.77 54.42
CA MET A 10 15.87 -13.40 53.41
C MET A 10 15.71 -12.41 52.26
N GLY A 11 16.57 -12.52 51.23
CA GLY A 11 16.47 -11.72 50.02
C GLY A 11 15.27 -12.20 49.17
N ALA A 12 14.20 -11.41 49.16
CA ALA A 12 13.10 -11.59 48.22
C ALA A 12 13.56 -11.23 46.80
N TRP A 13 13.82 -12.23 45.96
CA TRP A 13 14.00 -12.03 44.56
C TRP A 13 12.63 -11.72 43.92
N MET A 14 12.37 -10.44 43.67
CA MET A 14 11.29 -10.03 42.81
C MET A 14 11.68 -10.40 41.37
N SER A 15 11.10 -11.49 40.85
CA SER A 15 11.14 -11.84 39.46
C SER A 15 10.29 -10.78 38.69
N PHE A 16 10.93 -9.80 38.15
CA PHE A 16 10.28 -8.97 37.11
C PHE A 16 10.05 -9.88 35.90
N GLY A 17 8.82 -10.33 35.72
CA GLY A 17 8.40 -10.97 34.48
C GLY A 17 8.59 -9.97 33.34
N ALA A 18 9.60 -10.18 32.50
CA ALA A 18 9.71 -9.51 31.24
C ALA A 18 8.51 -9.95 30.38
N PHE A 19 7.46 -9.15 30.35
CA PHE A 19 6.43 -9.28 29.35
C PHE A 19 7.12 -8.93 28.02
N ALA A 20 7.45 -9.94 27.21
CA ALA A 20 7.81 -9.76 25.83
C ALA A 20 6.62 -9.04 25.18
N GLN A 21 6.80 -7.75 24.87
CA GLN A 21 5.83 -7.02 24.08
C GLN A 21 5.81 -7.73 22.73
N ASN A 22 4.74 -8.49 22.46
CA ASN A 22 4.41 -8.92 21.11
C ASN A 22 4.20 -7.65 20.30
N THR A 23 5.26 -7.14 19.66
CA THR A 23 5.11 -6.12 18.63
C THR A 23 4.20 -6.73 17.56
N PRO A 24 3.05 -6.11 17.27
CA PRO A 24 2.16 -6.64 16.25
C PRO A 24 2.97 -6.81 14.96
N HIS A 25 3.00 -8.04 14.45
CA HIS A 25 3.72 -8.37 13.22
C HIS A 25 3.01 -7.62 12.08
N ARG A 26 3.67 -6.60 11.55
CA ARG A 26 3.17 -5.80 10.45
C ARG A 26 3.63 -6.45 9.15
N ILE A 27 2.68 -6.85 8.29
CA ILE A 27 2.97 -7.57 7.05
C ILE A 27 2.39 -6.83 5.85
N CYS A 28 3.09 -6.94 4.71
CA CYS A 28 2.53 -6.59 3.41
C CYS A 28 1.77 -7.81 2.87
N GLY A 29 0.49 -7.64 2.55
CA GLY A 29 -0.38 -8.72 2.08
C GLY A 29 -0.25 -9.03 0.57
N THR A 30 0.57 -8.31 -0.18
CA THR A 30 0.63 -8.38 -1.65
C THR A 30 1.04 -9.77 -2.15
N ILE A 31 2.04 -10.41 -1.54
CA ILE A 31 2.51 -11.74 -1.99
C ILE A 31 1.50 -12.83 -1.68
N ASP A 32 0.86 -12.75 -0.49
CA ASP A 32 -0.18 -13.72 -0.12
C ASP A 32 -1.39 -13.61 -1.06
N LEU A 33 -1.79 -12.38 -1.42
CA LEU A 33 -2.83 -12.13 -2.40
C LEU A 33 -2.43 -12.68 -3.78
N LEU A 34 -1.21 -12.41 -4.25
CA LEU A 34 -0.71 -12.94 -5.53
C LEU A 34 -0.81 -14.47 -5.58
N ASN A 35 -0.36 -15.15 -4.53
CA ASN A 35 -0.41 -16.61 -4.47
C ASN A 35 -1.86 -17.14 -4.53
N GLN A 36 -2.81 -16.46 -3.86
CA GLN A 36 -4.23 -16.81 -3.93
C GLN A 36 -4.80 -16.59 -5.33
N GLN A 37 -4.46 -15.48 -5.98
CA GLN A 37 -4.90 -15.16 -7.33
C GLN A 37 -4.35 -16.16 -8.36
N LEU A 38 -3.06 -16.50 -8.29
CA LEU A 38 -2.44 -17.51 -9.15
C LEU A 38 -3.07 -18.90 -8.97
N ALA A 39 -3.49 -19.24 -7.75
CA ALA A 39 -4.16 -20.52 -7.47
C ALA A 39 -5.61 -20.54 -8.01
N SER A 40 -6.30 -19.39 -8.02
CA SER A 40 -7.71 -19.29 -8.41
C SER A 40 -7.93 -18.96 -9.90
N ASP A 41 -6.94 -18.36 -10.56
CA ASP A 41 -6.98 -17.94 -11.96
C ASP A 41 -5.81 -18.55 -12.76
N PRO A 42 -6.04 -19.70 -13.42
CA PRO A 42 -4.98 -20.38 -14.21
C PRO A 42 -4.39 -19.54 -15.34
N GLY A 43 -5.12 -18.51 -15.81
CA GLY A 43 -4.66 -17.62 -16.89
C GLY A 43 -3.76 -16.48 -16.40
N MET A 44 -3.71 -16.19 -15.11
CA MET A 44 -3.01 -15.03 -14.56
C MET A 44 -1.51 -15.09 -14.82
N ALA A 45 -0.88 -16.24 -14.59
CA ALA A 45 0.58 -16.41 -14.83
C ALA A 45 0.95 -16.09 -16.28
N ALA A 46 0.14 -16.54 -17.25
CA ALA A 46 0.39 -16.27 -18.67
C ALA A 46 0.25 -14.77 -19.00
N ARG A 47 -0.75 -14.09 -18.40
CA ARG A 47 -0.92 -12.63 -18.59
C ARG A 47 0.23 -11.84 -17.96
N MET A 48 0.67 -12.21 -16.77
CA MET A 48 1.86 -11.61 -16.15
C MET A 48 3.09 -11.78 -17.02
N GLN A 49 3.34 -12.99 -17.56
CA GLN A 49 4.44 -13.24 -18.47
C GLN A 49 4.32 -12.41 -19.76
N ALA A 50 3.12 -12.19 -20.27
CA ALA A 50 2.91 -11.33 -21.45
C ALA A 50 3.30 -9.87 -21.16
N VAL A 51 2.99 -9.33 -19.97
CA VAL A 51 3.42 -7.99 -19.53
C VAL A 51 4.95 -7.90 -19.45
N GLU A 52 5.61 -8.90 -18.84
CA GLU A 52 7.07 -8.98 -18.75
C GLU A 52 7.71 -8.98 -20.15
N ASN A 53 7.20 -9.81 -21.06
CA ASN A 53 7.71 -9.90 -22.45
C ASN A 53 7.54 -8.57 -23.19
N GLN A 54 6.38 -7.91 -23.02
CA GLN A 54 6.14 -6.57 -23.63
C GLN A 54 7.10 -5.53 -23.07
N THR A 55 7.33 -5.55 -21.75
CA THR A 55 8.28 -4.64 -21.09
C THR A 55 9.70 -4.86 -21.60
N ALA A 56 10.14 -6.13 -21.67
CA ALA A 56 11.47 -6.47 -22.19
C ALA A 56 11.65 -6.02 -23.64
N GLU A 57 10.64 -6.22 -24.49
CA GLU A 57 10.66 -5.76 -25.90
C GLU A 57 10.72 -4.25 -25.99
N TYR A 58 9.91 -3.53 -25.18
CA TYR A 58 9.95 -2.08 -25.13
C TYR A 58 11.34 -1.56 -24.76
N VAL A 59 11.93 -2.10 -23.69
CA VAL A 59 13.29 -1.73 -23.24
C VAL A 59 14.31 -1.99 -24.35
N ARG A 60 14.24 -3.14 -25.01
CA ARG A 60 15.16 -3.51 -26.10
C ARG A 60 15.08 -2.55 -27.27
N THR A 61 13.87 -2.10 -27.63
CA THR A 61 13.65 -1.24 -28.81
C THR A 61 13.86 0.25 -28.52
N HIS A 62 13.78 0.67 -27.25
CA HIS A 62 13.89 2.08 -26.84
C HIS A 62 15.18 2.40 -26.05
N ALA A 63 16.06 1.43 -25.82
CA ALA A 63 17.27 1.58 -25.00
C ALA A 63 18.24 2.70 -25.44
N HIS A 64 18.08 3.22 -26.65
CA HIS A 64 18.94 4.29 -27.23
C HIS A 64 18.20 5.60 -27.52
N ASN A 65 16.92 5.69 -27.18
CA ASN A 65 16.17 6.93 -27.36
C ASN A 65 16.37 7.85 -26.15
N ASN A 66 17.33 8.78 -26.27
CA ASN A 66 17.50 9.91 -25.33
C ASN A 66 16.40 11.00 -25.52
N GLN A 67 15.21 10.64 -25.95
CA GLN A 67 14.11 11.60 -25.98
C GLN A 67 13.65 11.88 -24.56
N ALA A 68 13.49 13.16 -24.22
CA ALA A 68 12.85 13.54 -22.96
C ALA A 68 11.47 12.86 -22.91
N GLU A 69 11.31 11.92 -22.00
CA GLU A 69 10.03 11.23 -21.83
C GLU A 69 8.96 12.26 -21.42
N SER A 70 7.82 12.21 -22.11
CA SER A 70 6.67 13.02 -21.71
C SER A 70 6.22 12.59 -20.31
N VAL A 71 6.01 13.56 -19.44
CA VAL A 71 5.45 13.28 -18.11
C VAL A 71 4.07 12.65 -18.25
N ILE A 72 3.90 11.45 -17.66
CA ILE A 72 2.61 10.76 -17.60
C ILE A 72 1.92 11.16 -16.29
N THR A 73 0.76 11.81 -16.39
CA THR A 73 -0.02 12.17 -15.19
C THR A 73 -1.15 11.18 -14.98
N ILE A 74 -1.19 10.58 -13.78
CA ILE A 74 -2.19 9.58 -13.37
C ILE A 74 -3.16 10.22 -12.38
N PRO A 75 -4.46 10.31 -12.71
CA PRO A 75 -5.48 10.74 -11.77
C PRO A 75 -5.70 9.70 -10.67
N VAL A 76 -5.68 10.15 -9.42
CA VAL A 76 -5.84 9.31 -8.22
C VAL A 76 -7.16 9.62 -7.55
N VAL A 77 -7.86 8.59 -7.11
CA VAL A 77 -8.99 8.70 -6.18
C VAL A 77 -8.68 7.96 -4.89
N PHE A 78 -8.90 8.64 -3.75
CA PHE A 78 -8.85 8.04 -2.42
C PHE A 78 -10.25 7.65 -1.96
N HIS A 79 -10.43 6.38 -1.63
CA HIS A 79 -11.66 5.80 -1.05
C HIS A 79 -11.46 5.60 0.45
N ILE A 80 -11.90 6.55 1.27
CA ILE A 80 -11.76 6.48 2.74
C ILE A 80 -12.94 5.72 3.32
N VAL A 81 -12.71 4.48 3.77
CA VAL A 81 -13.72 3.64 4.41
C VAL A 81 -13.40 3.51 5.89
N TYR A 82 -14.27 4.03 6.75
CA TYR A 82 -14.01 4.12 8.18
C TYR A 82 -15.19 3.66 9.04
N ASN A 83 -14.91 3.00 10.16
CA ASN A 83 -15.90 2.64 11.16
C ASN A 83 -15.99 3.70 12.26
N THR A 84 -14.85 4.20 12.74
CA THR A 84 -14.74 5.20 13.79
C THR A 84 -14.21 6.52 13.26
N THR A 85 -14.51 7.63 13.94
CA THR A 85 -14.02 8.97 13.57
C THR A 85 -12.48 9.02 13.49
N ALA A 86 -11.77 8.27 14.33
CA ALA A 86 -10.31 8.22 14.32
C ALA A 86 -9.73 7.61 13.03
N GLN A 87 -10.50 6.75 12.35
CA GLN A 87 -10.11 6.13 11.06
C GLN A 87 -10.42 7.05 9.87
N ASN A 88 -11.25 8.07 10.04
CA ASN A 88 -11.59 9.04 8.99
C ASN A 88 -10.43 10.03 8.82
N ILE A 89 -9.39 9.62 8.09
CA ILE A 89 -8.21 10.46 7.86
C ILE A 89 -8.57 11.74 7.10
N THR A 90 -7.83 12.81 7.36
CA THR A 90 -8.06 14.11 6.73
C THR A 90 -7.59 14.16 5.28
N ASP A 91 -8.13 15.08 4.49
CA ASP A 91 -7.67 15.37 3.11
C ASP A 91 -6.18 15.71 3.09
N ALA A 92 -5.72 16.45 4.09
CA ALA A 92 -4.31 16.80 4.22
C ALA A 92 -3.38 15.57 4.25
N LYS A 93 -3.81 14.44 4.86
CA LYS A 93 -3.04 13.19 4.85
C LYS A 93 -3.02 12.54 3.47
N CYS A 94 -4.15 12.56 2.74
CA CYS A 94 -4.21 12.05 1.36
C CYS A 94 -3.30 12.89 0.44
N ILE A 95 -3.35 14.22 0.56
CA ILE A 95 -2.51 15.14 -0.21
C ILE A 95 -1.01 14.93 0.12
N ALA A 96 -0.67 14.76 1.42
CA ALA A 96 0.70 14.49 1.83
C ALA A 96 1.23 13.17 1.25
N GLN A 97 0.40 12.11 1.22
CA GLN A 97 0.75 10.84 0.59
C GLN A 97 0.96 11.00 -0.93
N LEU A 98 0.08 11.74 -1.60
CA LEU A 98 0.22 12.02 -3.03
C LEU A 98 1.51 12.79 -3.35
N ASN A 99 1.83 13.80 -2.53
CA ASN A 99 3.08 14.57 -2.67
C ASN A 99 4.31 13.66 -2.45
N GLN A 100 4.27 12.75 -1.46
CA GLN A 100 5.34 11.81 -1.24
C GLN A 100 5.53 10.86 -2.42
N LEU A 101 4.43 10.30 -2.99
CA LEU A 101 4.50 9.49 -4.20
C LEU A 101 5.19 10.24 -5.35
N ASN A 102 4.85 11.50 -5.56
CA ASN A 102 5.47 12.32 -6.60
C ASN A 102 6.98 12.53 -6.36
N LEU A 103 7.40 12.71 -5.12
CA LEU A 103 8.82 12.78 -4.77
C LEU A 103 9.55 11.45 -5.03
N ASP A 104 8.93 10.34 -4.62
CA ASP A 104 9.51 9.00 -4.76
C ASP A 104 9.66 8.62 -6.24
N TYR A 105 8.62 8.82 -7.05
CA TYR A 105 8.63 8.49 -8.47
C TYR A 105 9.54 9.41 -9.30
N ALA A 106 9.72 10.65 -8.87
CA ALA A 106 10.71 11.56 -9.45
C ALA A 106 12.14 11.35 -8.90
N ARG A 107 12.33 10.44 -7.92
CA ARG A 107 13.60 10.24 -7.19
C ARG A 107 14.13 11.53 -6.53
N LEU A 108 13.21 12.35 -6.01
CA LEU A 108 13.50 13.59 -5.27
C LEU A 108 13.24 13.45 -3.76
N ASN A 109 12.94 12.25 -3.28
CA ASN A 109 12.76 11.91 -1.87
C ASN A 109 14.09 12.12 -1.08
N ALA A 110 13.96 12.46 0.19
CA ALA A 110 15.11 12.83 1.04
C ALA A 110 16.15 11.70 1.19
N ASP A 111 15.73 10.46 1.06
CA ASP A 111 16.56 9.25 1.17
C ASP A 111 16.98 8.64 -0.19
N ALA A 112 16.77 9.33 -1.29
CA ALA A 112 17.19 8.88 -2.64
C ALA A 112 18.68 8.51 -2.70
N SER A 113 19.53 9.20 -1.90
CA SER A 113 20.96 8.89 -1.79
C SER A 113 21.26 7.59 -1.06
N SER A 114 20.30 7.03 -0.30
CA SER A 114 20.41 5.76 0.42
C SER A 114 20.17 4.54 -0.46
N THR A 115 19.95 4.73 -1.77
CA THR A 115 19.82 3.63 -2.71
C THR A 115 21.06 2.71 -2.65
N PRO A 116 20.92 1.40 -2.39
CA PRO A 116 22.04 0.47 -2.34
C PRO A 116 22.86 0.49 -3.63
N ALA A 117 24.18 0.34 -3.53
CA ALA A 117 25.11 0.47 -4.66
C ALA A 117 24.73 -0.41 -5.87
N ALA A 118 24.20 -1.61 -5.62
CA ALA A 118 23.76 -2.54 -6.69
C ALA A 118 22.62 -1.98 -7.54
N PHE A 119 21.81 -1.02 -7.02
CA PHE A 119 20.64 -0.46 -7.70
C PHE A 119 20.85 0.97 -8.19
N GLN A 120 21.97 1.64 -7.83
CA GLN A 120 22.21 3.03 -8.20
C GLN A 120 22.22 3.24 -9.73
N GLY A 121 22.74 2.28 -10.48
CA GLY A 121 22.83 2.36 -11.95
C GLY A 121 21.49 2.24 -12.68
N VAL A 122 20.45 1.77 -12.00
CA VAL A 122 19.10 1.59 -12.57
C VAL A 122 18.04 2.49 -11.88
N ALA A 123 18.42 3.22 -10.85
CA ALA A 123 17.52 4.14 -10.17
C ALA A 123 17.36 5.43 -10.98
N ALA A 124 16.13 5.74 -11.39
CA ALA A 124 15.83 6.85 -12.27
C ALA A 124 14.57 7.61 -11.82
N ASN A 125 14.39 8.82 -12.37
CA ASN A 125 13.09 9.48 -12.42
C ASN A 125 12.22 8.73 -13.43
N THR A 126 11.03 8.31 -13.02
CA THR A 126 10.13 7.50 -13.85
C THR A 126 9.34 8.31 -14.89
N GLY A 127 9.33 9.64 -14.79
CA GLY A 127 8.46 10.49 -15.59
C GLY A 127 6.97 10.38 -15.25
N ILE A 128 6.60 9.66 -14.16
CA ILE A 128 5.20 9.51 -13.73
C ILE A 128 4.90 10.53 -12.62
N GLN A 129 3.75 11.18 -12.75
CA GLN A 129 3.18 12.09 -11.75
C GLN A 129 1.76 11.66 -11.36
N PHE A 130 1.39 11.91 -10.13
CA PHE A 130 0.07 11.65 -9.61
C PHE A 130 -0.65 12.97 -9.27
N CYS A 131 -1.92 13.08 -9.63
CA CYS A 131 -2.77 14.20 -9.23
C CYS A 131 -4.10 13.68 -8.69
N LEU A 132 -4.76 14.42 -7.80
CA LEU A 132 -6.12 14.07 -7.42
C LEU A 132 -7.05 14.18 -8.63
N ALA A 133 -7.97 13.22 -8.78
CA ALA A 133 -9.01 13.27 -9.81
C ALA A 133 -9.87 14.53 -9.63
N GLN A 134 -10.09 15.28 -10.70
CA GLN A 134 -10.92 16.49 -10.71
C GLN A 134 -12.32 16.25 -11.30
N ARG A 135 -12.51 15.09 -11.93
CA ARG A 135 -13.79 14.61 -12.47
C ARG A 135 -14.05 13.20 -11.97
N ASP A 136 -15.29 12.92 -11.59
CA ASP A 136 -15.75 11.57 -11.27
C ASP A 136 -16.06 10.78 -12.56
N PRO A 137 -16.37 9.47 -12.49
CA PRO A 137 -16.71 8.67 -13.67
C PRO A 137 -17.90 9.18 -14.48
N ASN A 138 -18.77 10.02 -13.90
CA ASN A 138 -19.91 10.64 -14.56
C ASN A 138 -19.58 12.03 -15.14
N GLY A 139 -18.33 12.49 -15.01
CA GLY A 139 -17.87 13.79 -15.47
C GLY A 139 -18.14 14.97 -14.54
N ASN A 140 -18.70 14.73 -13.35
CA ASN A 140 -18.95 15.78 -12.35
C ASN A 140 -17.62 16.20 -11.67
N ALA A 141 -17.58 17.45 -11.18
CA ALA A 141 -16.45 17.94 -10.41
C ALA A 141 -16.30 17.15 -9.09
N THR A 142 -15.06 16.81 -8.74
CA THR A 142 -14.74 16.08 -7.52
C THR A 142 -13.43 16.58 -6.90
N THR A 143 -13.21 16.27 -5.63
CA THR A 143 -11.93 16.48 -4.94
C THR A 143 -10.97 15.32 -5.12
N GLY A 144 -11.39 14.19 -5.74
CA GLY A 144 -10.62 12.95 -5.80
C GLY A 144 -10.53 12.22 -4.45
N ILE A 145 -11.33 12.60 -3.46
CA ILE A 145 -11.37 11.97 -2.13
C ILE A 145 -12.82 11.74 -1.75
N GLU A 146 -13.22 10.49 -1.72
CA GLU A 146 -14.57 10.11 -1.26
C GLU A 146 -14.51 9.35 0.06
N ARG A 147 -15.62 9.37 0.81
CA ARG A 147 -15.69 8.85 2.17
C ARG A 147 -16.94 8.05 2.40
N ARG A 148 -16.79 6.95 3.11
CA ARG A 148 -17.91 6.17 3.61
C ARG A 148 -17.69 5.75 5.05
N GLN A 149 -18.65 6.10 5.93
CA GLN A 149 -18.76 5.45 7.21
C GLN A 149 -19.41 4.08 7.04
N THR A 150 -18.84 3.05 7.68
CA THR A 150 -19.32 1.67 7.60
C THR A 150 -19.49 1.06 8.99
N THR A 151 -20.33 0.03 9.09
CA THR A 151 -20.44 -0.82 10.29
C THR A 151 -19.38 -1.92 10.34
N VAL A 152 -18.65 -2.14 9.22
CA VAL A 152 -17.55 -3.11 9.15
C VAL A 152 -16.36 -2.57 9.96
N THR A 153 -15.93 -3.30 10.97
CA THR A 153 -14.86 -2.87 11.88
C THR A 153 -13.46 -3.06 11.30
N SER A 154 -13.29 -4.04 10.39
CA SER A 154 -12.02 -4.29 9.67
C SER A 154 -12.28 -5.07 8.39
N PHE A 155 -11.41 -4.90 7.40
CA PHE A 155 -11.41 -5.64 6.15
C PHE A 155 -10.21 -6.59 6.09
N SER A 156 -10.32 -7.64 5.28
CA SER A 156 -9.20 -8.53 4.92
C SER A 156 -8.74 -8.25 3.49
N THR A 157 -7.81 -9.06 2.97
CA THR A 157 -7.31 -8.98 1.58
C THR A 157 -8.26 -9.62 0.54
N ASN A 158 -9.55 -9.75 0.86
CA ASN A 158 -10.58 -10.38 0.01
C ASN A 158 -11.34 -9.40 -0.88
N ASP A 159 -10.85 -8.18 -1.02
CA ASP A 159 -11.42 -7.09 -1.83
C ASP A 159 -12.83 -6.62 -1.43
N ASN A 160 -13.35 -7.01 -0.27
CA ASN A 160 -14.64 -6.52 0.20
C ASN A 160 -14.65 -4.99 0.40
N VAL A 161 -13.52 -4.38 0.74
CA VAL A 161 -13.39 -2.92 0.85
C VAL A 161 -13.63 -2.22 -0.50
N LYS A 162 -13.40 -2.92 -1.62
CA LYS A 162 -13.59 -2.43 -2.98
C LYS A 162 -15.04 -2.63 -3.47
N ARG A 163 -16.00 -2.95 -2.58
CA ARG A 163 -17.41 -3.22 -2.92
C ARG A 163 -18.34 -2.48 -1.99
N TYR A 164 -19.20 -1.64 -2.58
CA TYR A 164 -20.21 -0.92 -1.81
C TYR A 164 -21.15 -1.87 -1.07
N ALA A 165 -21.58 -2.94 -1.72
CA ALA A 165 -22.46 -3.95 -1.13
C ALA A 165 -21.87 -4.63 0.11
N ASN A 166 -20.55 -4.67 0.25
CA ASN A 166 -19.82 -5.30 1.37
C ASN A 166 -19.36 -4.29 2.43
N GLY A 167 -19.88 -3.07 2.40
CA GLY A 167 -19.53 -2.01 3.37
C GLY A 167 -18.34 -1.15 2.95
N GLY A 168 -17.74 -1.40 1.77
CA GLY A 168 -16.67 -0.63 1.16
C GLY A 168 -17.14 0.46 0.20
N LEU A 169 -16.29 0.89 -0.71
CA LEU A 169 -16.58 1.80 -1.82
C LEU A 169 -16.18 1.13 -3.13
N ASP A 170 -17.03 1.24 -4.15
CA ASP A 170 -16.75 0.68 -5.46
C ASP A 170 -15.60 1.41 -6.15
N ALA A 171 -14.82 0.66 -6.95
CA ALA A 171 -13.75 1.22 -7.74
C ALA A 171 -14.28 2.17 -8.82
N TRP A 172 -13.55 3.25 -9.08
CA TRP A 172 -13.67 3.98 -10.33
C TRP A 172 -12.91 3.22 -11.42
N SER A 173 -13.24 3.48 -12.69
CA SER A 173 -12.62 2.77 -13.81
C SER A 173 -11.09 2.79 -13.74
N SER A 174 -10.45 1.64 -13.61
CA SER A 174 -9.00 1.48 -13.56
C SER A 174 -8.31 1.87 -14.88
N SER A 175 -9.06 2.00 -15.99
CA SER A 175 -8.52 2.55 -17.24
C SER A 175 -8.26 4.06 -17.19
N SER A 176 -8.81 4.76 -16.20
CA SER A 176 -8.74 6.24 -16.10
C SER A 176 -8.26 6.73 -14.74
N TYR A 177 -8.30 5.90 -13.71
CA TYR A 177 -7.98 6.30 -12.34
C TYR A 177 -7.13 5.25 -11.63
N LEU A 178 -6.20 5.70 -10.82
CA LEU A 178 -5.59 4.89 -9.77
C LEU A 178 -6.48 4.96 -8.53
N ASN A 179 -7.04 3.83 -8.12
CA ASN A 179 -7.87 3.72 -6.93
C ASN A 179 -7.03 3.36 -5.71
N ILE A 180 -7.17 4.11 -4.62
CA ILE A 180 -6.47 3.86 -3.35
C ILE A 180 -7.50 3.79 -2.23
N TRP A 181 -7.72 2.61 -1.65
CA TRP A 181 -8.56 2.45 -0.47
C TRP A 181 -7.76 2.67 0.81
N VAL A 182 -8.34 3.43 1.72
CA VAL A 182 -7.81 3.61 3.08
C VAL A 182 -8.85 3.08 4.05
N CYS A 183 -8.49 2.03 4.77
CA CYS A 183 -9.38 1.35 5.71
C CYS A 183 -8.60 0.71 6.86
N ASN A 184 -9.33 0.15 7.84
CA ASN A 184 -8.72 -0.69 8.85
C ASN A 184 -8.60 -2.13 8.31
N LEU A 185 -7.35 -2.60 8.10
CA LEU A 185 -7.08 -3.98 7.70
C LEU A 185 -6.86 -4.87 8.94
N SER A 186 -7.41 -6.07 8.89
CA SER A 186 -7.26 -7.09 9.94
C SER A 186 -5.92 -7.84 9.85
N GLY A 187 -5.60 -8.62 10.89
CA GLY A 187 -4.46 -9.54 10.86
C GLY A 187 -3.08 -8.88 10.84
N GLY A 188 -2.96 -7.59 11.17
CA GLY A 188 -1.68 -6.86 11.13
C GLY A 188 -1.22 -6.50 9.71
N VAL A 189 -2.07 -6.68 8.70
CA VAL A 189 -1.77 -6.29 7.31
C VAL A 189 -1.69 -4.77 7.23
N LEU A 190 -0.59 -4.25 6.67
CA LEU A 190 -0.39 -2.81 6.43
C LEU A 190 -1.05 -2.35 5.13
N GLY A 191 -1.06 -3.20 4.13
CA GLY A 191 -1.63 -2.94 2.82
C GLY A 191 -1.37 -4.09 1.87
N TYR A 192 -2.03 -4.04 0.74
CA TYR A 192 -1.81 -4.96 -0.38
C TYR A 192 -2.11 -4.24 -1.69
N ALA A 193 -1.49 -4.73 -2.76
CA ALA A 193 -1.71 -4.27 -4.12
C ALA A 193 -1.76 -5.47 -5.06
N GLN A 194 -2.32 -5.26 -6.25
CA GLN A 194 -2.36 -6.28 -7.29
C GLN A 194 -1.22 -6.05 -8.28
N PHE A 195 -0.67 -7.15 -8.79
CA PHE A 195 0.28 -7.09 -9.89
C PHE A 195 -0.44 -6.97 -11.24
N PRO A 196 0.20 -6.36 -12.26
CA PRO A 196 -0.33 -6.34 -13.61
C PRO A 196 -0.64 -7.77 -14.11
N GLY A 197 -1.76 -7.94 -14.80
CA GLY A 197 -2.20 -9.24 -15.34
C GLY A 197 -3.35 -9.88 -14.57
N SER A 198 -3.84 -9.28 -13.48
CA SER A 198 -5.10 -9.69 -12.86
C SER A 198 -6.30 -9.41 -13.79
N ALA A 199 -7.45 -10.03 -13.52
CA ALA A 199 -8.64 -9.80 -14.31
C ALA A 199 -9.21 -8.40 -14.05
N ALA A 200 -9.45 -7.61 -15.10
CA ALA A 200 -9.87 -6.19 -15.01
C ALA A 200 -11.16 -5.98 -14.16
N ALA A 201 -12.01 -6.97 -14.06
CA ALA A 201 -13.25 -6.89 -13.25
C ALA A 201 -13.01 -6.91 -11.73
N THR A 202 -11.80 -7.26 -11.28
CA THR A 202 -11.43 -7.34 -9.86
C THR A 202 -10.40 -6.29 -9.45
N ASP A 203 -9.83 -5.57 -10.44
CA ASP A 203 -8.89 -4.49 -10.20
C ASP A 203 -9.64 -3.19 -9.92
N GLY A 204 -9.35 -2.62 -8.78
CA GLY A 204 -9.69 -1.26 -8.48
C GLY A 204 -8.57 -0.34 -8.87
#